data_e34b1511af28bbb8ebe55acd40897ec7
#
_entry.id   e34b1511af28bbb8ebe55acd40897ec7
#
_cell.length_a   1.000
_cell.length_b   1.000
_cell.length_c   1.000
_cell.angle_alpha   90.00
_cell.angle_beta   90.00
_cell.angle_gamma   90.00
#
_symmetry.space_group_name_H-M   'P 1'
#
loop_
_entity.id
_entity.type
_entity.pdbx_description
1 polymer ?
#
loop_
_entity_poly.entity_id
_entity_poly.type
_entity_poly.pdbx_seq_one_letter_code
_entity_poly.pdbx_strand_id
1 'polypeptide(L)'
;MVKYLHFFEMDMDADLGALSMGQKKKIFMSFALATNTSLLLMDEPTNGLDIPGKSQFRKFLASGMSDDKTIVISTHQVRDIDKVLDHVLIMDNSRVLLDESTASICSKLFFLESDDRELAATALYTLPSVQGNFLMLPNTEGEESEINLELLFGAVLAELGR
;
A
#
# COMPACT_ATOMS: atom_id res chain seq x y z
N MET A 1 4.79 -23.83 0.85
CA MET A 1 4.57 -23.70 -0.61
C MET A 1 3.15 -24.11 -1.00
N VAL A 2 2.73 -25.36 -0.85
CA VAL A 2 1.41 -25.89 -1.25
C VAL A 2 0.24 -25.04 -0.74
N LYS A 3 0.22 -24.69 0.55
CA LYS A 3 -0.80 -23.79 1.14
C LYS A 3 -0.95 -22.47 0.39
N TYR A 4 0.15 -21.88 -0.04
CA TYR A 4 0.15 -20.60 -0.74
C TYR A 4 -0.24 -20.72 -2.21
N LEU A 5 0.13 -21.82 -2.89
CA LEU A 5 -0.36 -22.08 -4.25
C LEU A 5 -1.87 -22.27 -4.25
N HIS A 6 -2.44 -23.03 -3.31
CA HIS A 6 -3.89 -23.16 -3.16
C HIS A 6 -4.56 -21.81 -2.87
N PHE A 7 -3.92 -20.97 -2.06
CA PHE A 7 -4.45 -19.63 -1.75
C PHE A 7 -4.58 -18.73 -2.99
N PHE A 8 -3.61 -18.84 -3.89
CA PHE A 8 -3.61 -18.13 -5.17
C PHE A 8 -4.31 -18.91 -6.30
N GLU A 9 -4.97 -20.02 -5.98
CA GLU A 9 -5.67 -20.88 -6.96
C GLU A 9 -4.75 -21.36 -8.09
N MET A 10 -3.49 -21.68 -7.75
CA MET A 10 -2.50 -22.16 -8.70
C MET A 10 -2.36 -23.67 -8.63
N ASP A 11 -2.28 -24.31 -9.80
CA ASP A 11 -2.00 -25.73 -9.91
C ASP A 11 -0.55 -26.04 -9.52
N MET A 12 -0.34 -27.11 -8.77
CA MET A 12 0.98 -27.56 -8.36
C MET A 12 1.81 -28.12 -9.51
N ASP A 13 1.15 -28.66 -10.52
CA ASP A 13 1.78 -29.26 -11.71
C ASP A 13 1.80 -28.31 -12.91
N ALA A 14 1.54 -27.00 -12.67
CA ALA A 14 1.49 -25.99 -13.73
C ALA A 14 2.86 -25.85 -14.45
N ASP A 15 2.84 -25.92 -15.76
CA ASP A 15 4.01 -25.59 -16.58
C ASP A 15 4.31 -24.09 -16.53
N LEU A 16 5.42 -23.73 -15.86
CA LEU A 16 5.86 -22.33 -15.72
C LEU A 16 6.05 -21.62 -17.08
N GLY A 17 6.39 -22.37 -18.13
CA GLY A 17 6.54 -21.83 -19.48
C GLY A 17 5.23 -21.33 -20.07
N ALA A 18 4.13 -22.01 -19.76
CA ALA A 18 2.79 -21.71 -20.30
C ALA A 18 2.03 -20.64 -19.49
N LEU A 19 2.51 -20.24 -18.31
CA LEU A 19 1.82 -19.31 -17.45
C LEU A 19 1.94 -17.85 -17.92
N SER A 20 0.86 -17.08 -17.70
CA SER A 20 0.88 -15.63 -17.83
C SER A 20 1.82 -14.97 -16.79
N MET A 21 2.22 -13.71 -17.03
CA MET A 21 3.06 -12.97 -16.09
C MET A 21 2.42 -12.85 -14.69
N GLY A 22 1.10 -12.61 -14.62
CA GLY A 22 0.38 -12.55 -13.36
C GLY A 22 0.38 -13.88 -12.61
N GLN A 23 0.19 -15.00 -13.32
CA GLN A 23 0.28 -16.33 -12.74
C GLN A 23 1.69 -16.67 -12.24
N LYS A 24 2.72 -16.32 -13.03
CA LYS A 24 4.13 -16.46 -12.58
C LYS A 24 4.39 -15.68 -11.30
N LYS A 25 3.90 -14.44 -11.20
CA LYS A 25 4.01 -13.64 -9.98
C LYS A 25 3.33 -14.30 -8.77
N LYS A 26 2.13 -14.86 -8.93
CA LYS A 26 1.45 -15.62 -7.86
C LYS A 26 2.30 -16.77 -7.36
N ILE A 27 2.96 -17.51 -8.25
CA ILE A 27 3.89 -18.59 -7.87
C ILE A 27 5.10 -18.04 -7.13
N PHE A 28 5.74 -16.98 -7.65
CA PHE A 28 6.91 -16.38 -6.98
C PHE A 28 6.56 -15.84 -5.60
N MET A 29 5.42 -15.19 -5.43
CA MET A 29 4.93 -14.77 -4.12
C MET A 29 4.70 -15.98 -3.20
N SER A 30 4.06 -17.04 -3.71
CA SER A 30 3.86 -18.30 -2.95
C SER A 30 5.18 -18.91 -2.47
N PHE A 31 6.20 -18.86 -3.33
CA PHE A 31 7.54 -19.32 -2.99
C PHE A 31 8.19 -18.43 -1.93
N ALA A 32 8.23 -17.12 -2.16
CA ALA A 32 8.83 -16.14 -1.25
C ALA A 32 8.27 -16.27 0.18
N LEU A 33 6.97 -16.44 0.28
CA LEU A 33 6.30 -16.60 1.57
C LEU A 33 6.52 -17.99 2.20
N ALA A 34 6.71 -19.02 1.36
CA ALA A 34 7.03 -20.35 1.84
C ALA A 34 8.43 -20.46 2.43
N THR A 35 9.34 -19.53 2.13
CA THR A 35 10.67 -19.46 2.76
C THR A 35 10.61 -19.14 4.24
N ASN A 36 9.52 -18.52 4.68
CA ASN A 36 9.26 -18.17 6.08
C ASN A 36 10.36 -17.30 6.72
N THR A 37 10.98 -16.41 5.94
CA THR A 37 12.02 -15.50 6.44
C THR A 37 11.43 -14.45 7.37
N SER A 38 12.21 -13.95 8.32
CA SER A 38 11.83 -12.83 9.20
C SER A 38 11.74 -11.50 8.47
N LEU A 39 12.49 -11.33 7.38
CA LEU A 39 12.44 -10.17 6.50
C LEU A 39 12.16 -10.63 5.06
N LEU A 40 11.13 -10.05 4.44
CA LEU A 40 10.78 -10.27 3.04
C LEU A 40 10.71 -8.93 2.31
N LEU A 41 11.46 -8.80 1.22
CA LEU A 41 11.44 -7.63 0.36
C LEU A 41 10.72 -7.97 -0.94
N MET A 42 9.72 -7.17 -1.31
CA MET A 42 8.95 -7.32 -2.53
C MET A 42 9.00 -6.03 -3.35
N ASP A 43 9.44 -6.13 -4.60
CA ASP A 43 9.46 -5.03 -5.53
C ASP A 43 8.28 -5.16 -6.50
N GLU A 44 7.39 -4.14 -6.50
CA GLU A 44 6.19 -4.07 -7.35
C GLU A 44 5.39 -5.38 -7.41
N PRO A 45 5.00 -5.98 -6.26
CA PRO A 45 4.38 -7.31 -6.26
C PRO A 45 3.01 -7.35 -6.93
N THR A 46 2.26 -6.25 -6.92
CA THR A 46 0.91 -6.16 -7.50
C THR A 46 0.90 -5.80 -8.98
N ASN A 47 2.03 -5.35 -9.53
CA ASN A 47 2.13 -4.99 -10.93
C ASN A 47 1.87 -6.21 -11.85
N GLY A 48 0.92 -6.07 -12.79
CA GLY A 48 0.52 -7.14 -13.70
C GLY A 48 -0.44 -8.19 -13.11
N LEU A 49 -0.89 -8.00 -11.86
CA LEU A 49 -2.00 -8.77 -11.32
C LEU A 49 -3.34 -8.17 -11.78
N ASP A 50 -4.31 -9.04 -12.04
CA ASP A 50 -5.71 -8.68 -12.24
C ASP A 50 -6.38 -8.28 -10.90
N ILE A 51 -7.59 -7.72 -10.95
CA ILE A 51 -8.32 -7.28 -9.76
C ILE A 51 -8.50 -8.41 -8.74
N PRO A 52 -8.90 -9.64 -9.11
CA PRO A 52 -8.92 -10.76 -8.18
C PRO A 52 -7.56 -11.07 -7.56
N GLY A 53 -6.49 -11.06 -8.35
CA GLY A 53 -5.11 -11.31 -7.88
C GLY A 53 -4.65 -10.27 -6.87
N LYS A 54 -4.95 -8.99 -7.08
CA LYS A 54 -4.67 -7.92 -6.11
C LYS A 54 -5.46 -8.12 -4.80
N SER A 55 -6.73 -8.53 -4.89
CA SER A 55 -7.53 -8.86 -3.71
C SER A 55 -6.98 -10.07 -2.94
N GLN A 56 -6.57 -11.11 -3.66
CA GLN A 56 -5.91 -12.28 -3.05
C GLN A 56 -4.61 -11.86 -2.35
N PHE A 57 -3.79 -11.01 -2.98
CA PHE A 57 -2.55 -10.51 -2.39
C PHE A 57 -2.79 -9.77 -1.08
N ARG A 58 -3.76 -8.84 -1.02
CA ARG A 58 -4.12 -8.15 0.23
C ARG A 58 -4.57 -9.10 1.34
N LYS A 59 -5.48 -10.03 1.03
CA LYS A 59 -5.93 -11.07 1.99
C LYS A 59 -4.76 -11.91 2.49
N PHE A 60 -3.83 -12.19 1.60
CA PHE A 60 -2.63 -12.95 1.92
C PHE A 60 -1.74 -12.18 2.90
N LEU A 61 -1.43 -10.90 2.63
CA LEU A 61 -0.67 -10.06 3.57
C LEU A 61 -1.34 -10.04 4.95
N ALA A 62 -2.65 -9.76 4.99
CA ALA A 62 -3.41 -9.72 6.24
C ALA A 62 -3.41 -11.06 7.01
N SER A 63 -3.35 -12.20 6.30
CA SER A 63 -3.36 -13.53 6.93
C SER A 63 -1.98 -14.08 7.30
N GLY A 64 -0.93 -13.55 6.70
CA GLY A 64 0.46 -14.03 6.83
C GLY A 64 1.32 -13.21 7.78
N MET A 65 0.81 -12.11 8.30
CA MET A 65 1.53 -11.25 9.24
C MET A 65 1.57 -11.90 10.62
N SER A 66 2.74 -12.10 11.13
CA SER A 66 3.02 -12.45 12.53
C SER A 66 4.03 -11.44 13.07
N ASP A 67 4.01 -11.18 14.37
CA ASP A 67 4.81 -10.13 15.01
C ASP A 67 6.33 -10.28 14.83
N ASP A 68 6.77 -11.47 14.41
CA ASP A 68 8.17 -11.81 14.14
C ASP A 68 8.61 -11.60 12.68
N LYS A 69 7.71 -11.03 11.82
CA LYS A 69 7.97 -10.86 10.39
C LYS A 69 7.82 -9.43 9.95
N THR A 70 8.74 -9.01 9.10
CA THR A 70 8.68 -7.73 8.41
C THR A 70 8.57 -7.97 6.90
N ILE A 71 7.56 -7.38 6.27
CA ILE A 71 7.39 -7.38 4.82
C ILE A 71 7.54 -5.95 4.34
N VAL A 72 8.57 -5.70 3.53
CA VAL A 72 8.79 -4.39 2.89
C VAL A 72 8.35 -4.49 1.44
N ILE A 73 7.46 -3.60 1.03
CA ILE A 73 6.90 -3.56 -0.32
C ILE A 73 7.27 -2.22 -0.95
N SER A 74 8.03 -2.24 -2.04
CA SER A 74 8.17 -1.07 -2.91
C SER A 74 7.06 -1.08 -3.95
N THR A 75 6.36 0.04 -4.12
CA THR A 75 5.34 0.18 -5.16
C THR A 75 5.03 1.64 -5.46
N HIS A 76 4.62 1.91 -6.70
CA HIS A 76 3.98 3.16 -7.11
C HIS A 76 2.44 3.02 -7.20
N GLN A 77 1.89 1.81 -6.98
CA GLN A 77 0.46 1.52 -6.98
C GLN A 77 -0.07 1.44 -5.54
N VAL A 78 0.01 2.55 -4.83
CA VAL A 78 -0.27 2.63 -3.38
C VAL A 78 -1.69 2.19 -3.00
N ARG A 79 -2.69 2.41 -3.87
CA ARG A 79 -4.09 1.98 -3.64
C ARG A 79 -4.27 0.47 -3.52
N ASP A 80 -3.28 -0.29 -3.98
CA ASP A 80 -3.38 -1.75 -3.91
C ASP A 80 -3.09 -2.31 -2.51
N ILE A 81 -2.43 -1.51 -1.65
CA ILE A 81 -1.92 -1.97 -0.35
C ILE A 81 -2.25 -1.05 0.83
N ASP A 82 -2.88 0.09 0.62
CA ASP A 82 -3.19 1.12 1.63
C ASP A 82 -3.84 0.56 2.91
N LYS A 83 -4.72 -0.44 2.75
CA LYS A 83 -5.50 -1.04 3.86
C LYS A 83 -4.77 -2.12 4.68
N VAL A 84 -3.55 -2.46 4.30
CA VAL A 84 -2.78 -3.54 4.95
C VAL A 84 -1.42 -3.11 5.45
N LEU A 85 -1.12 -1.81 5.36
CA LEU A 85 0.14 -1.23 5.82
C LEU A 85 0.03 -0.75 7.27
N ASP A 86 1.07 -1.01 8.03
CA ASP A 86 1.27 -0.47 9.38
C ASP A 86 2.34 0.63 9.43
N HIS A 87 3.18 0.73 8.38
CA HIS A 87 4.27 1.69 8.28
C HIS A 87 4.46 2.21 6.86
N VAL A 88 4.83 3.47 6.72
CA VAL A 88 5.08 4.15 5.43
C VAL A 88 6.48 4.75 5.41
N LEU A 89 7.23 4.39 4.36
CA LEU A 89 8.52 4.99 4.03
C LEU A 89 8.41 5.67 2.66
N ILE A 90 8.57 6.99 2.61
CA ILE A 90 8.63 7.74 1.35
C ILE A 90 10.08 8.13 1.09
N MET A 91 10.55 7.80 -0.11
CA MET A 91 11.90 8.10 -0.56
C MET A 91 11.89 8.88 -1.87
N ASP A 92 12.77 9.84 -1.99
CA ASP A 92 13.07 10.54 -3.25
C ASP A 92 14.55 10.85 -3.35
N ASN A 93 15.14 10.69 -4.53
CA ASN A 93 16.56 10.97 -4.81
C ASN A 93 17.53 10.41 -3.75
N SER A 94 17.34 9.16 -3.34
CA SER A 94 18.11 8.46 -2.30
C SER A 94 18.03 9.10 -0.91
N ARG A 95 17.00 9.89 -0.63
CA ARG A 95 16.72 10.46 0.69
C ARG A 95 15.41 9.92 1.22
N VAL A 96 15.37 9.63 2.51
CA VAL A 96 14.12 9.33 3.22
C VAL A 96 13.44 10.65 3.54
N LEU A 97 12.21 10.82 3.08
CA LEU A 97 11.40 12.00 3.28
C LEU A 97 10.39 11.82 4.41
N LEU A 98 9.87 10.61 4.54
CA LEU A 98 8.96 10.20 5.60
C LEU A 98 9.33 8.78 6.03
N ASP A 99 9.29 8.52 7.32
CA ASP A 99 9.49 7.19 7.94
C ASP A 99 8.64 7.14 9.21
N GLU A 100 7.36 6.75 9.06
CA GLU A 100 6.40 6.77 10.16
C GLU A 100 5.36 5.64 10.07
N SER A 101 4.84 5.22 11.24
CA SER A 101 3.70 4.30 11.28
C SER A 101 2.41 4.99 10.80
N THR A 102 1.51 4.22 10.19
CA THR A 102 0.19 4.72 9.75
C THR A 102 -0.60 5.29 10.92
N ALA A 103 -0.51 4.68 12.09
CA ALA A 103 -1.12 5.19 13.31
C ALA A 103 -0.59 6.57 13.72
N SER A 104 0.74 6.78 13.64
CA SER A 104 1.36 8.08 13.92
C SER A 104 0.94 9.13 12.90
N ILE A 105 0.87 8.77 11.61
CA ILE A 105 0.41 9.67 10.54
C ILE A 105 -1.05 10.09 10.79
N CYS A 106 -1.96 9.15 11.00
CA CYS A 106 -3.39 9.44 11.23
C CYS A 106 -3.66 10.15 12.56
N SER A 107 -2.77 10.03 13.55
CA SER A 107 -2.88 10.83 14.78
C SER A 107 -2.59 12.32 14.57
N LYS A 108 -1.80 12.66 13.55
CA LYS A 108 -1.41 14.04 13.22
C LYS A 108 -2.20 14.63 12.06
N LEU A 109 -2.64 13.78 11.14
CA LEU A 109 -3.27 14.16 9.87
C LEU A 109 -4.62 13.47 9.74
N PHE A 110 -5.59 14.23 9.25
CA PHE A 110 -6.95 13.77 8.96
C PHE A 110 -7.18 13.79 7.44
N PHE A 111 -7.69 12.68 6.91
CA PHE A 111 -7.90 12.49 5.48
C PHE A 111 -9.39 12.33 5.20
N LEU A 112 -9.94 13.14 4.30
CA LEU A 112 -11.34 13.04 3.88
C LEU A 112 -11.51 13.45 2.41
N GLU A 113 -12.67 13.12 1.84
CA GLU A 113 -13.15 13.63 0.56
C GLU A 113 -14.31 14.60 0.83
N SER A 114 -14.26 15.81 0.28
CA SER A 114 -15.28 16.85 0.47
C SER A 114 -15.37 17.77 -0.74
N ASP A 115 -16.57 18.30 -0.97
CA ASP A 115 -16.85 19.38 -1.93
C ASP A 115 -16.88 20.78 -1.29
N ASP A 116 -16.68 20.85 0.03
CA ASP A 116 -16.63 22.08 0.78
C ASP A 116 -15.38 22.89 0.45
N ARG A 117 -15.59 24.07 -0.18
CA ARG A 117 -14.52 24.97 -0.61
C ARG A 117 -13.85 25.71 0.56
N GLU A 118 -14.60 25.98 1.64
CA GLU A 118 -14.04 26.64 2.82
C GLU A 118 -13.09 25.69 3.53
N LEU A 119 -13.51 24.45 3.70
CA LEU A 119 -12.68 23.38 4.27
C LEU A 119 -11.45 23.12 3.41
N ALA A 120 -11.60 23.06 2.08
CA ALA A 120 -10.48 22.86 1.17
C ALA A 120 -9.45 24.01 1.23
N ALA A 121 -9.87 25.23 1.54
CA ALA A 121 -8.96 26.37 1.70
C ALA A 121 -8.10 26.28 2.98
N THR A 122 -8.48 25.48 3.97
CA THR A 122 -7.73 25.24 5.20
C THR A 122 -6.84 23.99 5.14
N ALA A 123 -6.97 23.19 4.08
CA ALA A 123 -6.23 21.96 3.95
C ALA A 123 -4.73 22.19 3.73
N LEU A 124 -3.90 21.33 4.32
CA LEU A 124 -2.45 21.29 4.12
C LEU A 124 -2.11 20.92 2.68
N TYR A 125 -2.91 20.00 2.11
CA TYR A 125 -2.76 19.55 0.74
C TYR A 125 -4.10 19.06 0.17
N THR A 126 -4.30 19.20 -1.13
CA THR A 126 -5.53 18.78 -1.82
C THR A 126 -5.23 18.08 -3.13
N LEU A 127 -6.04 17.08 -3.48
CA LEU A 127 -6.07 16.46 -4.81
C LEU A 127 -7.51 16.46 -5.33
N PRO A 128 -7.74 16.77 -6.62
CA PRO A 128 -9.07 16.69 -7.20
C PRO A 128 -9.65 15.27 -7.14
N SER A 129 -10.95 15.16 -6.87
CA SER A 129 -11.72 13.92 -6.92
C SER A 129 -12.97 14.08 -7.78
N VAL A 130 -13.70 12.99 -7.99
CA VAL A 130 -14.99 13.03 -8.74
C VAL A 130 -16.08 13.76 -7.95
N GLN A 131 -16.03 13.73 -6.62
CA GLN A 131 -17.02 14.31 -5.72
C GLN A 131 -16.53 15.58 -5.01
N GLY A 132 -15.45 16.22 -5.51
CA GLY A 132 -14.88 17.41 -4.91
C GLY A 132 -13.35 17.35 -4.84
N ASN A 133 -12.81 17.26 -3.63
CA ASN A 133 -11.37 17.14 -3.41
C ASN A 133 -11.08 16.14 -2.28
N PHE A 134 -10.01 15.38 -2.41
CA PHE A 134 -9.36 14.75 -1.27
C PHE A 134 -8.58 15.82 -0.50
N LEU A 135 -8.78 15.88 0.79
CA LEU A 135 -8.22 16.89 1.69
C LEU A 135 -7.34 16.22 2.74
N MET A 136 -6.16 16.79 2.97
CA MET A 136 -5.30 16.47 4.11
C MET A 136 -5.31 17.65 5.08
N LEU A 137 -5.81 17.43 6.28
CA LEU A 137 -5.98 18.43 7.32
C LEU A 137 -5.14 18.07 8.55
N PRO A 138 -4.77 19.04 9.43
CA PRO A 138 -4.29 18.71 10.75
C PRO A 138 -5.36 17.97 11.56
N ASN A 139 -5.01 16.87 12.22
CA ASN A 139 -5.91 16.15 13.10
C ASN A 139 -5.84 16.75 14.51
N THR A 140 -6.63 17.80 14.77
CA THR A 140 -6.66 18.51 16.05
C THR A 140 -7.62 17.92 17.06
N GLU A 141 -8.61 17.17 16.59
CA GLU A 141 -9.70 16.62 17.42
C GLU A 141 -9.51 15.12 17.71
N GLY A 142 -8.48 14.50 17.13
CA GLY A 142 -8.21 13.08 17.29
C GLY A 142 -9.23 12.19 16.57
N GLU A 143 -9.76 12.68 15.45
CA GLU A 143 -10.71 11.93 14.64
C GLU A 143 -10.03 10.76 13.92
N GLU A 144 -10.77 9.67 13.75
CA GLU A 144 -10.30 8.51 12.97
C GLU A 144 -10.51 8.75 11.48
N SER A 145 -9.47 8.53 10.68
CA SER A 145 -9.55 8.52 9.22
C SER A 145 -8.71 7.41 8.62
N GLU A 146 -9.11 6.90 7.47
CA GLU A 146 -8.26 6.02 6.67
C GLU A 146 -7.17 6.88 5.99
N ILE A 147 -5.93 6.40 6.02
CA ILE A 147 -4.81 7.07 5.34
C ILE A 147 -5.05 7.11 3.82
N ASN A 148 -4.81 8.25 3.20
CA ASN A 148 -4.75 8.37 1.74
C ASN A 148 -3.29 8.54 1.33
N LEU A 149 -2.67 7.44 0.88
CA LEU A 149 -1.26 7.43 0.53
C LEU A 149 -0.91 8.28 -0.69
N GLU A 150 -1.82 8.42 -1.67
CA GLU A 150 -1.58 9.29 -2.84
C GLU A 150 -1.53 10.76 -2.41
N LEU A 151 -2.47 11.16 -1.54
CA LEU A 151 -2.53 12.51 -0.98
C LEU A 151 -1.30 12.81 -0.12
N LEU A 152 -0.92 11.87 0.75
CA LEU A 152 0.28 11.97 1.59
C LEU A 152 1.56 12.07 0.75
N PHE A 153 1.72 11.21 -0.25
CA PHE A 153 2.87 11.22 -1.14
C PHE A 153 2.99 12.56 -1.89
N GLY A 154 1.87 13.03 -2.45
CA GLY A 154 1.82 14.33 -3.14
C GLY A 154 2.19 15.50 -2.22
N ALA A 155 1.71 15.51 -0.98
CA ALA A 155 2.03 16.52 0.02
C ALA A 155 3.52 16.55 0.38
N VAL A 156 4.09 15.38 0.67
CA VAL A 156 5.51 15.24 1.04
C VAL A 156 6.43 15.71 -0.11
N LEU A 157 6.10 15.39 -1.37
CA LEU A 157 6.87 15.87 -2.52
C LEU A 157 6.70 17.37 -2.76
N ALA A 158 5.52 17.94 -2.53
CA ALA A 158 5.27 19.38 -2.70
C ALA A 158 6.04 20.23 -1.68
N GLU A 159 6.33 19.73 -0.50
CA GLU A 159 7.17 20.41 0.50
C GLU A 159 8.63 20.52 0.05
N LEU A 160 9.13 19.57 -0.73
CA LEU A 160 10.49 19.62 -1.29
C LEU A 160 10.66 20.58 -2.46
N GLY A 161 9.57 20.92 -3.13
CA GLY A 161 9.57 21.88 -4.25
C GLY A 161 9.53 23.35 -3.81
N ARG A 162 9.53 23.62 -2.50
CA ARG A 162 9.58 24.95 -1.90
C ARG A 162 10.94 25.20 -1.28
#